data_3f06ed584af3ecd3c0903e32bab947ca
#
_entry.id   3f06ed584af3ecd3c0903e32bab947ca
#
_cell.length_a   1.000
_cell.length_b   1.000
_cell.length_c   1.000
_cell.angle_alpha   90.00
_cell.angle_beta   90.00
_cell.angle_gamma   90.00
#
_symmetry.space_group_name_H-M   'P 1'
#
loop_
_entity.id
_entity.type
_entity.pdbx_description
1 polymer ?
#
loop_
_entity_poly.entity_id
_entity_poly.type
_entity_poly.pdbx_seq_one_letter_code
_entity_poly.pdbx_strand_id
1 'polypeptide(L)'
;MNKLSEKMHSFVKTLSSTERDELYRYLWSDYVRNDVREQLSHDDIGLSDEDVNVIVEAVVEYYVYNGEYDCELSYWDNISNLITNAIRRLNIRIFRRPSAPSRR
;
A
#
# COMPACT_ATOMS: atom_id res chain seq x y z
N MET A 1 15.56 3.37 -19.22
CA MET A 1 14.35 2.57 -19.32
C MET A 1 14.66 1.10 -19.32
N ASN A 2 13.99 0.35 -18.49
CA ASN A 2 14.25 -1.07 -18.38
C ASN A 2 13.44 -1.84 -19.41
N LYS A 3 14.11 -2.73 -20.10
CA LYS A 3 13.44 -3.63 -21.01
C LYS A 3 13.29 -4.98 -20.34
N LEU A 4 12.20 -5.63 -20.60
CA LEU A 4 12.06 -6.99 -20.12
C LEU A 4 13.04 -7.89 -20.85
N SER A 5 13.56 -8.87 -20.14
CA SER A 5 14.38 -9.88 -20.77
C SER A 5 13.54 -10.63 -21.80
N GLU A 6 14.19 -11.30 -22.72
CA GLU A 6 13.47 -12.09 -23.73
C GLU A 6 12.59 -13.15 -23.07
N LYS A 7 13.10 -13.76 -22.00
CA LYS A 7 12.34 -14.77 -21.29
C LYS A 7 11.05 -14.19 -20.74
N MET A 8 11.13 -13.04 -20.06
CA MET A 8 9.95 -12.42 -19.49
C MET A 8 9.01 -11.91 -20.55
N HIS A 9 9.55 -11.35 -21.63
CA HIS A 9 8.75 -10.87 -22.72
C HIS A 9 7.95 -12.00 -23.37
N SER A 10 8.61 -13.14 -23.59
CA SER A 10 7.95 -14.32 -24.15
C SER A 10 6.86 -14.83 -23.22
N PHE A 11 7.15 -14.85 -21.92
CA PHE A 11 6.15 -15.26 -20.93
C PHE A 11 4.91 -14.37 -20.99
N VAL A 12 5.11 -13.06 -20.97
CA VAL A 12 3.99 -12.11 -20.99
C VAL A 12 3.15 -12.28 -22.26
N LYS A 13 3.79 -12.58 -23.38
CA LYS A 13 3.06 -12.77 -24.63
C LYS A 13 2.14 -13.97 -24.60
N THR A 14 2.40 -14.96 -23.76
CA THR A 14 1.54 -16.12 -23.67
C THR A 14 0.29 -15.87 -22.83
N LEU A 15 0.22 -14.74 -22.15
CA LEU A 15 -0.88 -14.46 -21.25
C LEU A 15 -2.06 -13.83 -21.99
N SER A 16 -3.26 -14.17 -21.55
CA SER A 16 -4.46 -13.49 -22.03
C SER A 16 -4.48 -12.08 -21.44
N SER A 17 -5.39 -11.24 -21.95
CA SER A 17 -5.58 -9.89 -21.40
C SER A 17 -5.90 -9.94 -19.92
N THR A 18 -6.76 -10.87 -19.52
CA THR A 18 -7.14 -11.00 -18.13
C THR A 18 -5.93 -11.40 -17.26
N GLU A 19 -5.14 -12.34 -17.76
CA GLU A 19 -3.96 -12.79 -17.03
C GLU A 19 -2.93 -11.67 -16.91
N ARG A 20 -2.77 -10.85 -17.93
CA ARG A 20 -1.86 -9.71 -17.88
C ARG A 20 -2.32 -8.71 -16.82
N ASP A 21 -3.63 -8.45 -16.75
CA ASP A 21 -4.17 -7.56 -15.73
C ASP A 21 -3.92 -8.10 -14.34
N GLU A 22 -4.11 -9.41 -14.15
CA GLU A 22 -3.85 -10.04 -12.86
C GLU A 22 -2.40 -9.91 -12.47
N LEU A 23 -1.50 -10.18 -13.40
CA LEU A 23 -0.07 -10.06 -13.15
C LEU A 23 0.31 -8.63 -12.81
N TYR A 24 -0.23 -7.67 -13.56
CA TYR A 24 0.04 -6.26 -13.31
C TYR A 24 -0.39 -5.87 -11.88
N ARG A 25 -1.59 -6.26 -11.49
CA ARG A 25 -2.08 -5.93 -10.15
C ARG A 25 -1.26 -6.60 -9.07
N TYR A 26 -0.85 -7.83 -9.31
CA TYR A 26 -0.01 -8.54 -8.36
C TYR A 26 1.31 -7.80 -8.13
N LEU A 27 1.98 -7.43 -9.21
CA LEU A 27 3.25 -6.71 -9.11
C LEU A 27 3.08 -5.33 -8.48
N TRP A 28 2.01 -4.65 -8.85
CA TRP A 28 1.71 -3.34 -8.29
C TRP A 28 1.43 -3.45 -6.79
N SER A 29 0.75 -4.52 -6.39
CA SER A 29 0.46 -4.75 -4.98
C SER A 29 1.72 -4.83 -4.14
N ASP A 30 2.77 -5.46 -4.67
CA ASP A 30 4.02 -5.57 -3.93
C ASP A 30 4.66 -4.20 -3.69
N TYR A 31 4.63 -3.34 -4.69
CA TYR A 31 5.14 -1.97 -4.50
C TYR A 31 4.33 -1.24 -3.44
N VAL A 32 3.02 -1.34 -3.50
CA VAL A 32 2.16 -0.67 -2.53
C VAL A 32 2.43 -1.21 -1.12
N ARG A 33 2.57 -2.52 -0.98
CA ARG A 33 2.86 -3.11 0.33
C ARG A 33 4.13 -2.54 0.93
N ASN A 34 5.18 -2.48 0.14
CA ASN A 34 6.45 -1.96 0.63
C ASN A 34 6.34 -0.49 1.00
N ASP A 35 5.64 0.28 0.19
CA ASP A 35 5.50 1.72 0.43
C ASP A 35 4.66 1.98 1.68
N VAL A 36 3.61 1.21 1.91
CA VAL A 36 2.79 1.37 3.10
C VAL A 36 3.61 1.05 4.35
N ARG A 37 4.39 -0.03 4.30
CA ARG A 37 5.24 -0.38 5.44
C ARG A 37 6.26 0.71 5.72
N GLU A 38 6.84 1.28 4.66
CA GLU A 38 7.80 2.35 4.84
C GLU A 38 7.13 3.57 5.48
N GLN A 39 5.95 3.93 4.99
CA GLN A 39 5.22 5.07 5.54
C GLN A 39 4.89 4.85 7.00
N LEU A 40 4.42 3.65 7.36
CA LEU A 40 4.07 3.35 8.74
C LEU A 40 5.31 3.38 9.65
N SER A 41 6.46 2.99 9.13
CA SER A 41 7.67 3.01 9.94
C SER A 41 8.14 4.44 10.23
N HIS A 42 7.78 5.39 9.38
CA HIS A 42 8.13 6.80 9.61
C HIS A 42 7.16 7.51 10.53
N ASP A 43 5.97 6.98 10.70
CA ASP A 43 4.91 7.71 11.39
C ASP A 43 4.96 7.59 12.90
N ASP A 44 5.90 6.89 13.46
CA ASP A 44 6.05 6.75 14.92
C ASP A 44 4.73 6.47 15.62
N ILE A 45 3.97 5.56 15.06
CA ILE A 45 2.71 5.12 15.60
C ILE A 45 2.95 3.77 16.25
N GLY A 46 2.45 3.57 17.47
CA GLY A 46 2.64 2.30 18.15
C GLY A 46 1.70 1.24 17.64
N LEU A 47 2.09 0.56 16.59
CA LEU A 47 1.30 -0.52 16.02
C LEU A 47 2.02 -1.85 16.19
N SER A 48 1.26 -2.89 16.44
CA SER A 48 1.82 -4.23 16.44
C SER A 48 2.11 -4.67 15.01
N ASP A 49 2.96 -5.66 14.87
CA ASP A 49 3.25 -6.22 13.54
C ASP A 49 1.99 -6.74 12.88
N GLU A 50 1.10 -7.31 13.67
CA GLU A 50 -0.16 -7.81 13.15
C GLU A 50 -1.02 -6.68 12.59
N ASP A 51 -1.14 -5.58 13.32
CA ASP A 51 -1.89 -4.42 12.86
C ASP A 51 -1.27 -3.81 11.61
N VAL A 52 0.06 -3.74 11.56
CA VAL A 52 0.74 -3.25 10.37
C VAL A 52 0.36 -4.10 9.17
N ASN A 53 0.40 -5.43 9.30
CA ASN A 53 0.06 -6.31 8.21
C ASN A 53 -1.38 -6.13 7.77
N VAL A 54 -2.31 -5.97 8.71
CA VAL A 54 -3.71 -5.77 8.38
C VAL A 54 -3.90 -4.46 7.62
N ILE A 55 -3.25 -3.39 8.06
CA ILE A 55 -3.34 -2.10 7.38
C ILE A 55 -2.75 -2.20 5.97
N VAL A 56 -1.59 -2.84 5.85
CA VAL A 56 -0.94 -2.99 4.55
C VAL A 56 -1.86 -3.68 3.55
N GLU A 57 -2.47 -4.79 3.95
CA GLU A 57 -3.34 -5.53 3.04
C GLU A 57 -4.62 -4.75 2.74
N ALA A 58 -5.14 -4.00 3.71
CA ALA A 58 -6.31 -3.17 3.46
C ALA A 58 -6.02 -2.08 2.44
N VAL A 59 -4.87 -1.41 2.55
CA VAL A 59 -4.50 -0.36 1.61
C VAL A 59 -4.30 -0.93 0.21
N VAL A 60 -3.69 -2.11 0.11
CA VAL A 60 -3.56 -2.78 -1.18
C VAL A 60 -4.93 -3.01 -1.79
N GLU A 61 -5.85 -3.52 -1.00
CA GLU A 61 -7.21 -3.77 -1.48
C GLU A 61 -7.86 -2.49 -1.97
N TYR A 62 -7.78 -1.42 -1.18
CA TYR A 62 -8.42 -0.16 -1.53
C TYR A 62 -7.79 0.44 -2.78
N TYR A 63 -6.48 0.51 -2.84
CA TYR A 63 -5.80 1.22 -3.90
C TYR A 63 -5.72 0.41 -5.20
N VAL A 64 -5.24 -0.81 -5.10
CA VAL A 64 -4.95 -1.60 -6.30
C VAL A 64 -6.21 -2.22 -6.89
N TYR A 65 -7.05 -2.79 -6.02
CA TYR A 65 -8.19 -3.56 -6.49
C TYR A 65 -9.48 -2.75 -6.56
N ASN A 66 -9.67 -1.81 -5.65
CA ASN A 66 -10.90 -1.02 -5.63
C ASN A 66 -10.76 0.35 -6.27
N GLY A 67 -9.55 0.78 -6.59
CA GLY A 67 -9.35 2.08 -7.23
C GLY A 67 -9.71 3.25 -6.34
N GLU A 68 -9.61 3.11 -5.02
CA GLU A 68 -9.98 4.18 -4.10
C GLU A 68 -8.82 5.14 -3.94
N TYR A 69 -8.61 5.98 -4.92
CA TYR A 69 -7.58 7.00 -4.83
C TYR A 69 -8.06 8.25 -5.55
N ASP A 70 -7.47 9.38 -5.20
CA ASP A 70 -7.79 10.67 -5.78
C ASP A 70 -6.69 11.01 -6.78
N CYS A 71 -7.02 11.08 -8.05
CA CYS A 71 -6.02 11.30 -9.08
C CYS A 71 -5.46 12.72 -9.05
N GLU A 72 -6.05 13.61 -8.27
CA GLU A 72 -5.52 14.96 -8.10
C GLU A 72 -4.49 15.06 -6.98
N LEU A 73 -4.34 14.01 -6.19
CA LEU A 73 -3.36 13.98 -5.12
C LEU A 73 -2.13 13.21 -5.57
N SER A 74 -1.01 13.46 -4.91
CA SER A 74 0.19 12.69 -5.17
C SER A 74 -0.01 11.24 -4.70
N TYR A 75 0.86 10.37 -5.17
CA TYR A 75 0.84 8.97 -4.76
C TYR A 75 0.96 8.86 -3.23
N TRP A 76 1.92 9.56 -2.64
CA TRP A 76 2.14 9.45 -1.20
C TRP A 76 1.00 10.03 -0.38
N ASP A 77 0.36 11.08 -0.87
CA ASP A 77 -0.82 11.61 -0.21
C ASP A 77 -1.96 10.61 -0.25
N ASN A 78 -2.12 9.93 -1.36
CA ASN A 78 -3.12 8.87 -1.46
C ASN A 78 -2.83 7.75 -0.50
N ILE A 79 -1.57 7.30 -0.42
CA ILE A 79 -1.20 6.25 0.51
C ILE A 79 -1.49 6.66 1.95
N SER A 80 -1.13 7.89 2.32
CA SER A 80 -1.39 8.38 3.68
C SER A 80 -2.88 8.41 3.99
N ASN A 81 -3.68 8.87 3.04
CA ASN A 81 -5.12 8.92 3.23
C ASN A 81 -5.73 7.53 3.37
N LEU A 82 -5.24 6.58 2.60
CA LEU A 82 -5.76 5.21 2.66
C LEU A 82 -5.34 4.51 3.93
N ILE A 83 -4.15 4.81 4.44
CA ILE A 83 -3.72 4.31 5.74
C ILE A 83 -4.68 4.81 6.82
N THR A 84 -4.96 6.11 6.82
CA THR A 84 -5.89 6.70 7.78
C THR A 84 -7.27 6.05 7.67
N ASN A 85 -7.74 5.84 6.44
CA ASN A 85 -9.03 5.20 6.22
C ASN A 85 -9.04 3.76 6.73
N ALA A 86 -7.94 3.03 6.51
CA ALA A 86 -7.84 1.65 6.98
C ALA A 86 -7.89 1.60 8.50
N ILE A 87 -7.14 2.47 9.16
CA ILE A 87 -7.15 2.52 10.62
C ILE A 87 -8.55 2.78 11.13
N ARG A 88 -9.26 3.70 10.50
CA ARG A 88 -10.61 4.05 10.92
C ARG A 88 -11.58 2.91 10.64
N ARG A 89 -11.55 2.36 9.43
CA ARG A 89 -12.49 1.31 9.03
C ARG A 89 -12.29 0.03 9.82
N LEU A 90 -11.04 -0.27 10.16
CA LEU A 90 -10.71 -1.48 10.92
C LEU A 90 -10.76 -1.26 12.42
N ASN A 91 -11.02 -0.03 12.83
CA ASN A 91 -11.13 0.32 14.25
C ASN A 91 -9.86 -0.06 15.01
N ILE A 92 -8.71 0.24 14.44
CA ILE A 92 -7.42 -0.08 15.01
C ILE A 92 -7.04 1.02 15.99
N ARG A 93 -6.60 0.61 17.18
CA ARG A 93 -6.14 1.56 18.17
C ARG A 93 -4.71 1.97 17.87
N ILE A 94 -4.47 3.25 17.97
CA ILE A 94 -3.16 3.81 17.75
C ILE A 94 -2.63 4.34 19.08
N PHE A 95 -1.43 3.93 19.42
CA PHE A 95 -0.74 4.49 20.57
C PHE A 95 0.38 5.36 20.06
N ARG A 96 0.17 6.65 20.05
CA ARG A 96 1.26 7.54 19.71
C ARG A 96 2.19 7.64 20.89
N ARG A 97 3.47 7.55 20.62
CA ARG A 97 4.41 7.79 21.67
C ARG A 97 4.31 9.23 22.07
N PRO A 98 4.31 9.51 23.35
CA PRO A 98 4.38 10.86 23.81
C PRO A 98 5.69 11.42 23.33
N SER A 99 5.63 12.29 22.48
CA SER A 99 6.80 12.97 22.15
C SER A 99 7.01 13.92 23.25
N ALA A 100 7.45 14.80 23.34
CA ALA A 100 7.69 15.68 24.33
C ALA A 100 6.46 15.85 25.09
N PRO A 101 6.62 15.95 26.29
CA PRO A 101 5.53 16.15 27.13
C PRO A 101 4.85 17.38 26.74
N SER A 102 4.39 17.50 26.01
CA SER A 102 3.90 18.49 25.64
C SER A 102 2.71 18.63 25.82
N ARG A 103 2.41 18.57 25.93
CA ARG A 103 1.53 18.62 25.87
C ARG A 103 0.80 19.02 26.52
N ARG A 104 0.68 19.37 26.78
CA ARG A 104 -0.04 19.73 27.31
C ARG A 104 -0.29 20.30 27.83
#